data_94ef0c5a4549cc406bfc0009b773a493
#
_entry.id   94ef0c5a4549cc406bfc0009b773a493
#
_cell.length_a   1.000
_cell.length_b   1.000
_cell.length_c   1.000
_cell.angle_alpha   90.00
_cell.angle_beta   90.00
_cell.angle_gamma   90.00
#
_symmetry.space_group_name_H-M   'P 1'
#
loop_
_entity.id
_entity.type
_entity.pdbx_description
1 polymer ?
#
loop_
_entity_poly.entity_id
_entity_poly.type
_entity_poly.pdbx_seq_one_letter_code
_entity_poly.pdbx_strand_id
1 'polypeptide(L)'
;VGSEMCIRDSSKTRNLSEFTLKADILIAAIGMTEFIDNSYVKDKSTVIDVGINRKKINDKIKILGDVNFNDVINKVNLITPVPGGVGPMTIACLMYNTVKASFLRNNHEFKEIIFDE
;
A
#
# COMPACT_ATOMS: atom_id res chain seq x y z
N VAL A 1 28.95 2.86 1.29
CA VAL A 1 27.85 2.23 0.56
C VAL A 1 26.60 2.39 1.40
N GLY A 2 25.77 3.38 1.08
CA GLY A 2 24.49 3.55 1.72
C GLY A 2 23.57 2.39 1.34
N SER A 3 23.10 1.62 2.31
CA SER A 3 21.97 0.73 2.09
C SER A 3 20.72 1.61 2.08
N GLU A 4 20.16 1.86 0.92
CA GLU A 4 18.85 2.51 0.84
C GLU A 4 17.81 1.53 1.36
N MET A 5 17.19 1.89 2.49
CA MET A 5 16.11 1.11 3.06
C MET A 5 14.78 1.33 2.33
N CYS A 6 14.65 2.44 1.60
CA CYS A 6 13.46 2.80 0.86
C CYS A 6 13.84 3.30 -0.54
N ILE A 7 13.28 2.69 -1.58
CA ILE A 7 13.44 3.10 -2.97
C ILE A 7 12.07 3.56 -3.48
N ARG A 8 12.04 4.72 -4.16
CA ARG A 8 10.83 5.25 -4.78
C ARG A 8 10.95 5.19 -6.30
N ASP A 9 10.11 4.40 -6.91
CA ASP A 9 10.01 4.22 -8.35
C ASP A 9 8.67 4.73 -8.89
N SER A 10 8.51 4.72 -10.20
CA SER A 10 7.27 5.08 -10.87
C SER A 10 7.01 4.16 -12.07
N SER A 11 5.82 4.23 -12.64
CA SER A 11 5.47 3.51 -13.89
C SER A 11 6.37 3.87 -15.09
N LYS A 12 7.17 4.95 -14.97
CA LYS A 12 8.15 5.38 -15.99
C LYS A 12 9.57 4.87 -15.71
N THR A 13 9.80 4.20 -14.58
CA THR A 13 11.10 3.61 -14.27
C THR A 13 11.41 2.50 -15.26
N ARG A 14 12.58 2.55 -15.87
CA ARG A 14 13.04 1.46 -16.75
C ARG A 14 13.29 0.21 -15.91
N ASN A 15 12.87 -0.94 -16.41
CA ASN A 15 13.03 -2.24 -15.74
C ASN A 15 12.46 -2.22 -14.30
N LEU A 16 11.28 -1.67 -14.12
CA LEU A 16 10.63 -1.54 -12.80
C LEU A 16 10.63 -2.86 -12.01
N SER A 17 10.40 -3.99 -12.69
CA SER A 17 10.39 -5.32 -12.07
C SER A 17 11.73 -5.70 -11.43
N GLU A 18 12.86 -5.25 -11.95
CA GLU A 18 14.18 -5.53 -11.35
C GLU A 18 14.33 -4.93 -9.95
N PHE A 19 13.64 -3.81 -9.69
CA PHE A 19 13.63 -3.14 -8.40
C PHE A 19 12.57 -3.78 -7.49
N THR A 20 11.36 -3.95 -7.99
CA THR A 20 10.24 -4.45 -7.18
C THR A 20 10.44 -5.90 -6.74
N LEU A 21 11.09 -6.75 -7.55
CA LEU A 21 11.45 -8.12 -7.19
C LEU A 21 12.47 -8.24 -6.06
N LYS A 22 13.16 -7.17 -5.69
CA LYS A 22 14.09 -7.13 -4.55
C LYS A 22 13.43 -6.67 -3.25
N ALA A 23 12.23 -6.09 -3.35
CA ALA A 23 11.55 -5.50 -2.21
C ALA A 23 10.95 -6.56 -1.29
N ASP A 24 11.25 -6.49 -0.01
CA ASP A 24 10.59 -7.27 1.03
C ASP A 24 9.20 -6.72 1.34
N ILE A 25 9.03 -5.40 1.21
CA ILE A 25 7.75 -4.70 1.31
C ILE A 25 7.58 -3.87 0.05
N LEU A 26 6.54 -4.16 -0.72
CA LEU A 26 6.16 -3.42 -1.92
C LEU A 26 4.92 -2.59 -1.65
N ILE A 27 5.02 -1.27 -1.81
CA ILE A 27 3.89 -0.35 -1.72
C ILE A 27 3.50 0.07 -3.14
N ALA A 28 2.32 -0.36 -3.59
CA ALA A 28 1.77 -0.02 -4.90
C ALA A 28 0.84 1.20 -4.80
N ALA A 29 1.22 2.31 -5.43
CA ALA A 29 0.48 3.57 -5.45
C ALA A 29 0.63 4.24 -6.82
N ILE A 30 0.31 3.51 -7.90
CA ILE A 30 0.53 3.93 -9.29
C ILE A 30 -0.71 4.58 -9.89
N GLY A 31 -1.90 4.20 -9.42
CA GLY A 31 -3.18 4.61 -9.97
C GLY A 31 -3.53 3.90 -11.29
N MET A 32 -3.02 2.71 -11.50
CA MET A 32 -3.26 1.87 -12.68
C MET A 32 -3.85 0.53 -12.26
N THR A 33 -5.09 0.27 -12.66
CA THR A 33 -5.83 -0.95 -12.27
C THR A 33 -5.07 -2.22 -12.61
N GLU A 34 -4.81 -3.06 -11.59
CA GLU A 34 -4.23 -4.38 -11.72
C GLU A 34 -2.91 -4.42 -12.54
N PHE A 35 -2.15 -3.32 -12.49
CA PHE A 35 -0.87 -3.20 -13.21
C PHE A 35 0.21 -4.11 -12.63
N ILE A 36 0.25 -4.25 -11.31
CA ILE A 36 1.23 -5.09 -10.61
C ILE A 36 0.70 -6.53 -10.59
N ASP A 37 1.32 -7.39 -11.35
CA ASP A 37 1.08 -8.83 -11.36
C ASP A 37 2.22 -9.59 -10.64
N ASN A 38 2.22 -10.92 -10.72
CA ASN A 38 3.21 -11.76 -10.05
C ASN A 38 4.64 -11.56 -10.57
N SER A 39 4.83 -11.00 -11.76
CA SER A 39 6.16 -10.72 -12.32
C SER A 39 6.87 -9.53 -11.65
N TYR A 40 6.11 -8.71 -10.93
CA TYR A 40 6.64 -7.56 -10.18
C TYR A 40 6.88 -7.84 -8.70
N VAL A 41 6.47 -8.99 -8.19
CA VAL A 41 6.42 -9.22 -6.75
C VAL A 41 7.40 -10.32 -6.35
N LYS A 42 8.22 -10.03 -5.32
CA LYS A 42 9.14 -11.00 -4.72
C LYS A 42 8.35 -12.09 -3.98
N ASP A 43 8.84 -13.32 -4.04
CA ASP A 43 8.29 -14.43 -3.28
C ASP A 43 8.32 -14.13 -1.76
N LYS A 44 7.22 -14.44 -1.07
CA LYS A 44 7.05 -14.22 0.38
C LYS A 44 7.18 -12.78 0.86
N SER A 45 7.09 -11.79 -0.04
CA SER A 45 7.08 -10.39 0.34
C SER A 45 5.75 -9.95 0.96
N THR A 46 5.71 -8.74 1.49
CA THR A 46 4.49 -8.06 1.91
C THR A 46 4.11 -7.01 0.88
N VAL A 47 2.84 -7.00 0.45
CA VAL A 47 2.34 -6.06 -0.55
C VAL A 47 1.26 -5.17 0.05
N ILE A 48 1.46 -3.86 -0.05
CA ILE A 48 0.51 -2.85 0.39
C ILE A 48 -0.04 -2.14 -0.84
N ASP A 49 -1.29 -2.44 -1.20
CA ASP A 49 -1.98 -1.83 -2.33
C ASP A 49 -2.75 -0.58 -1.88
N VAL A 50 -2.28 0.57 -2.29
CA VAL A 50 -2.89 1.89 -2.01
C VAL A 50 -3.86 2.30 -3.12
N GLY A 51 -3.86 1.57 -4.24
CA GLY A 51 -4.66 1.86 -5.40
C GLY A 51 -6.17 1.82 -5.12
N ILE A 52 -6.90 2.80 -5.64
CA ILE A 52 -8.37 2.84 -5.63
C ILE A 52 -8.81 3.22 -7.03
N ASN A 53 -9.08 2.23 -7.84
CA ASN A 53 -9.49 2.41 -9.23
C ASN A 53 -10.94 1.97 -9.40
N ARG A 54 -11.73 2.78 -10.11
CA ARG A 54 -13.12 2.46 -10.44
C ARG A 54 -13.19 1.90 -11.85
N LYS A 55 -13.63 0.66 -11.99
CA LYS A 55 -13.82 -0.01 -13.29
C LYS A 55 -15.28 -0.44 -13.45
N LYS A 56 -15.88 -0.09 -14.56
CA LYS A 56 -17.22 -0.56 -14.90
C LYS A 56 -17.13 -1.96 -15.50
N ILE A 57 -17.72 -2.95 -14.82
CA ILE A 57 -17.77 -4.35 -15.25
C ILE A 57 -19.24 -4.80 -15.20
N ASN A 58 -19.80 -5.23 -16.33
CA ASN A 58 -21.21 -5.67 -16.43
C ASN A 58 -22.19 -4.65 -15.80
N ASP A 59 -22.09 -3.39 -16.20
CA ASP A 59 -22.89 -2.25 -15.70
C ASP A 59 -22.79 -1.96 -14.19
N LYS A 60 -21.91 -2.65 -13.47
CA LYS A 60 -21.61 -2.38 -12.07
C LYS A 60 -20.23 -1.76 -11.92
N ILE A 61 -20.12 -0.78 -11.03
CA ILE A 61 -18.82 -0.19 -10.69
C ILE A 61 -18.16 -1.10 -9.66
N LYS A 62 -16.98 -1.61 -10.00
CA LYS A 62 -16.09 -2.31 -9.06
C LYS A 62 -14.93 -1.41 -8.68
N ILE A 63 -14.52 -1.51 -7.42
CA ILE A 63 -13.30 -0.87 -6.92
C ILE A 63 -12.20 -1.94 -6.95
N LEU A 64 -11.10 -1.61 -7.62
CA LEU A 64 -9.94 -2.48 -7.80
C LEU A 64 -8.68 -1.72 -7.38
N GLY A 65 -7.69 -2.47 -6.90
CA GLY A 65 -6.37 -1.92 -6.60
C GLY A 65 -5.47 -1.77 -7.81
N ASP A 66 -4.24 -1.39 -7.53
CA ASP A 66 -3.16 -1.36 -8.52
C ASP A 66 -2.53 -2.74 -8.70
N VAL A 67 -2.76 -3.64 -7.75
CA VAL A 67 -2.24 -5.01 -7.75
C VAL A 67 -3.31 -5.98 -8.25
N ASN A 68 -2.92 -6.89 -9.13
CA ASN A 68 -3.76 -8.04 -9.50
C ASN A 68 -3.78 -9.03 -8.33
N PHE A 69 -4.73 -8.84 -7.42
CA PHE A 69 -4.83 -9.56 -6.17
C PHE A 69 -4.83 -11.09 -6.34
N ASN A 70 -5.62 -11.59 -7.29
CA ASN A 70 -5.78 -13.02 -7.51
C ASN A 70 -4.49 -13.69 -8.04
N ASP A 71 -3.70 -12.96 -8.80
CA ASP A 71 -2.44 -13.44 -9.37
C ASP A 71 -1.30 -13.44 -8.34
N VAL A 72 -1.34 -12.50 -7.40
CA VAL A 72 -0.26 -12.23 -6.44
C VAL A 72 -0.45 -12.97 -5.11
N ILE A 73 -1.68 -13.22 -4.67
CA ILE A 73 -2.00 -13.70 -3.31
C ILE A 73 -1.27 -15.00 -2.92
N ASN A 74 -1.06 -15.91 -3.87
CA ASN A 74 -0.41 -17.19 -3.60
C ASN A 74 1.13 -17.09 -3.54
N LYS A 75 1.69 -15.97 -3.95
CA LYS A 75 3.14 -15.74 -4.01
C LYS A 75 3.66 -14.98 -2.79
N VAL A 76 2.85 -14.14 -2.21
CA VAL A 76 3.22 -13.22 -1.14
C VAL A 76 2.86 -13.77 0.24
N ASN A 77 3.52 -13.23 1.25
CA ASN A 77 3.21 -13.56 2.65
C ASN A 77 1.99 -12.79 3.16
N LEU A 78 1.92 -11.51 2.84
CA LEU A 78 0.82 -10.63 3.22
C LEU A 78 0.46 -9.70 2.05
N ILE A 79 -0.84 -9.44 1.88
CA ILE A 79 -1.33 -8.46 0.92
C ILE A 79 -2.58 -7.76 1.45
N THR A 80 -2.65 -6.44 1.29
CA THR A 80 -3.86 -5.69 1.64
C THR A 80 -4.92 -5.84 0.56
N PRO A 81 -6.18 -6.10 0.91
CA PRO A 81 -7.27 -6.15 -0.06
C PRO A 81 -7.70 -4.76 -0.52
N VAL A 82 -8.28 -4.68 -1.71
CA VAL A 82 -8.97 -3.48 -2.21
C VAL A 82 -10.35 -3.89 -2.72
N PRO A 83 -11.45 -3.36 -2.17
CA PRO A 83 -11.54 -2.44 -1.02
C PRO A 83 -11.33 -3.12 0.34
N GLY A 84 -11.22 -2.31 1.40
CA GLY A 84 -11.19 -2.79 2.79
C GLY A 84 -9.79 -2.87 3.44
N GLY A 85 -8.72 -2.54 2.70
CA GLY A 85 -7.34 -2.50 3.19
C GLY A 85 -6.92 -1.09 3.64
N VAL A 86 -6.11 -0.43 2.82
CA VAL A 86 -5.49 0.87 3.14
C VAL A 86 -6.52 1.99 3.33
N GLY A 87 -7.63 1.98 2.60
CA GLY A 87 -8.65 3.04 2.69
C GLY A 87 -9.15 3.29 4.11
N PRO A 88 -9.71 2.30 4.81
CA PRO A 88 -10.11 2.45 6.22
C PRO A 88 -8.99 2.86 7.15
N MET A 89 -7.77 2.36 6.94
CA MET A 89 -6.59 2.75 7.73
C MET A 89 -6.20 4.20 7.50
N THR A 90 -6.33 4.72 6.29
CA THR A 90 -6.09 6.13 5.98
C THR A 90 -6.99 7.04 6.82
N ILE A 91 -8.27 6.69 6.95
CA ILE A 91 -9.23 7.45 7.76
C ILE A 91 -8.84 7.38 9.25
N ALA A 92 -8.54 6.20 9.75
CA ALA A 92 -8.13 6.00 11.15
C ALA A 92 -6.85 6.80 11.49
N CYS A 93 -5.85 6.74 10.63
CA CYS A 93 -4.60 7.48 10.80
C CYS A 93 -4.81 8.99 10.71
N LEU A 94 -5.70 9.47 9.83
CA LEU A 94 -6.03 10.89 9.73
C LEU A 94 -6.66 11.40 11.03
N MET A 95 -7.61 10.67 11.58
CA MET A 95 -8.24 11.03 12.85
C MET A 95 -7.21 11.02 13.99
N TYR A 96 -6.41 9.98 14.09
CA TYR A 96 -5.34 9.88 15.07
C TYR A 96 -4.36 11.06 14.99
N ASN A 97 -3.86 11.37 13.80
CA ASN A 97 -2.91 12.46 13.57
C ASN A 97 -3.53 13.83 13.87
N THR A 98 -4.83 14.01 13.59
CA THR A 98 -5.56 15.26 13.89
C THR A 98 -5.65 15.47 15.39
N VAL A 99 -6.00 14.45 16.16
CA VAL A 99 -6.06 14.52 17.63
C VAL A 99 -4.68 14.78 18.20
N LYS A 100 -3.65 14.04 17.76
CA LYS A 100 -2.25 14.22 18.17
C LYS A 100 -1.79 15.67 17.92
N ALA A 101 -2.05 16.20 16.73
CA ALA A 101 -1.69 17.59 16.38
C ALA A 101 -2.38 18.62 17.31
N SER A 102 -3.66 18.38 17.68
CA SER A 102 -4.38 19.25 18.61
C SER A 102 -3.74 19.26 20.00
N PHE A 103 -3.38 18.08 20.53
CA PHE A 103 -2.68 17.97 21.82
C PHE A 103 -1.36 18.74 21.81
N LEU A 104 -0.53 18.48 20.80
CA LEU A 104 0.78 19.16 20.66
C LEU A 104 0.64 20.68 20.52
N ARG A 105 -0.35 21.16 19.75
CA ARG A 105 -0.60 22.59 19.58
C ARG A 105 -0.99 23.30 20.89
N ASN A 106 -1.69 22.59 21.77
CA ASN A 106 -2.15 23.14 23.05
C ASN A 106 -1.20 22.79 24.21
N ASN A 107 0.02 22.33 23.93
CA ASN A 107 1.02 21.91 24.92
C ASN A 107 0.52 20.84 25.89
N HIS A 108 -0.35 19.94 25.44
CA HIS A 108 -0.78 18.79 26.20
C HIS A 108 0.07 17.57 25.83
N GLU A 109 0.30 16.70 26.81
CA GLU A 109 0.95 15.41 26.58
C GLU A 109 0.01 14.50 25.79
N PHE A 110 0.53 13.93 24.69
CA PHE A 110 -0.18 12.94 23.90
C PHE A 110 0.42 11.56 24.18
N LYS A 111 -0.39 10.63 24.68
CA LYS A 111 0.02 9.23 24.84
C LYS A 111 -0.14 8.50 23.52
N GLU A 112 0.96 7.99 22.99
CA GLU A 112 0.95 7.16 21.77
C GLU A 112 0.11 5.90 22.01
N ILE A 113 -0.67 5.52 21.01
CA ILE A 113 -1.34 4.22 21.01
C ILE A 113 -0.30 3.18 20.64
N ILE A 114 0.05 2.32 21.60
CA ILE A 114 0.90 1.16 21.38
C ILE A 114 -0.04 -0.01 21.08
N PHE A 115 0.09 -0.58 19.89
CA PHE A 115 -0.59 -1.82 19.55
C PHE A 115 0.33 -2.95 20.06
N ASP A 116 -0.01 -3.54 21.21
CA ASP A 116 0.66 -4.74 21.67
C ASP A 116 0.34 -5.89 20.71
N GLU A 117 1.37 -6.68 20.37
CA GLU A 117 1.26 -7.85 19.49
C GLU A 117 0.46 -8.98 20.14
#